data_59e17c5fade4ffabe61cf1af2cdf8719
#
_entry.id   59e17c5fade4ffabe61cf1af2cdf8719
#
_cell.length_a   1.000
_cell.length_b   1.000
_cell.length_c   1.000
_cell.angle_alpha   90.00
_cell.angle_beta   90.00
_cell.angle_gamma   90.00
#
_symmetry.space_group_name_H-M   'P 1'
#
loop_
_entity.id
_entity.type
_entity.pdbx_description
1 polymer ?
#
loop_
_entity_poly.entity_id
_entity_poly.type
_entity_poly.pdbx_seq_one_letter_code
_entity_poly.pdbx_strand_id
1 'polypeptide(L)'
;YTSNGWDVDRMLPDFNAYHKESGFAPNIVDFKNYDKEDILKFCYIGEKEKIEELENKIREDKKLVEDITLTASLDICLEIMKKDVSKGKTLKEILDREGIKLSEAIAFGDGLNDEEMLSVVGKGLIMGNASEKLKKAQPNLEVIGTNDEDAEAKYLEKIFLEA
;
A
#
# COMPACT_ATOMS: atom_id res chain seq x y z
N TYR A 1 -6.23 -6.22 -10.39
CA TYR A 1 -4.85 -6.45 -10.79
C TYR A 1 -4.61 -7.95 -10.93
N THR A 2 -3.97 -8.34 -12.01
CA THR A 2 -3.59 -9.72 -12.32
C THR A 2 -2.09 -9.78 -12.62
N SER A 3 -1.53 -10.98 -12.82
CA SER A 3 -0.12 -11.15 -13.23
C SER A 3 0.22 -10.48 -14.58
N ASN A 4 -0.79 -10.24 -15.42
CA ASN A 4 -0.63 -9.73 -16.79
C ASN A 4 -1.11 -8.28 -16.98
N GLY A 5 -1.49 -7.58 -15.90
CA GLY A 5 -1.96 -6.20 -15.96
C GLY A 5 -3.10 -5.91 -15.00
N TRP A 6 -3.96 -4.99 -15.37
CA TRP A 6 -5.10 -4.60 -14.56
C TRP A 6 -6.39 -4.49 -15.40
N ASP A 7 -7.46 -4.95 -14.79
CA ASP A 7 -8.78 -4.97 -15.36
C ASP A 7 -9.70 -4.06 -14.54
N VAL A 8 -10.55 -3.30 -15.18
CA VAL A 8 -11.47 -2.34 -14.55
C VAL A 8 -12.88 -2.53 -15.11
N ASP A 9 -13.89 -2.18 -14.31
CA ASP A 9 -15.29 -2.16 -14.78
C ASP A 9 -15.56 -0.96 -15.70
N ARG A 10 -14.84 0.14 -15.48
CA ARG A 10 -14.98 1.38 -16.26
C ARG A 10 -13.76 2.27 -16.12
N MET A 11 -13.57 3.15 -17.07
CA MET A 11 -12.55 4.22 -16.98
C MET A 11 -13.10 5.40 -16.19
N LEU A 12 -12.37 5.80 -15.16
CA LEU A 12 -12.61 7.06 -14.48
C LEU A 12 -11.84 8.18 -15.19
N PRO A 13 -12.36 9.44 -15.22
CA PRO A 13 -11.72 10.56 -15.93
C PRO A 13 -10.26 10.79 -15.54
N ASP A 14 -9.95 10.69 -14.25
CA ASP A 14 -8.60 10.92 -13.71
C ASP A 14 -7.62 9.82 -14.14
N PHE A 15 -8.09 8.59 -14.34
CA PHE A 15 -7.25 7.50 -14.85
C PHE A 15 -6.88 7.70 -16.33
N ASN A 16 -7.67 8.39 -17.13
CA ASN A 16 -7.33 8.69 -18.51
C ASN A 16 -6.09 9.57 -18.63
N ALA A 17 -5.89 10.51 -17.70
CA ALA A 17 -4.67 11.34 -17.67
C ALA A 17 -3.44 10.49 -17.31
N TYR A 18 -3.56 9.68 -16.26
CA TYR A 18 -2.49 8.77 -15.82
C TYR A 18 -2.06 7.78 -16.91
N HIS A 19 -3.01 7.23 -17.70
CA HIS A 19 -2.70 6.29 -18.76
C HIS A 19 -1.93 6.93 -19.93
N LYS A 20 -2.25 8.16 -20.27
CA LYS A 20 -1.55 8.89 -21.33
C LYS A 20 -0.08 9.12 -20.97
N GLU A 21 0.20 9.30 -19.69
CA GLU A 21 1.57 9.55 -19.21
C GLU A 21 2.34 8.26 -18.96
N SER A 22 1.71 7.24 -18.36
CA SER A 22 2.37 5.99 -18.00
C SER A 22 2.53 4.98 -19.12
N GLY A 23 1.75 5.12 -20.21
CA GLY A 23 1.68 4.14 -21.29
C GLY A 23 0.97 2.83 -20.96
N PHE A 24 0.42 2.71 -19.74
CA PHE A 24 -0.35 1.54 -19.28
C PHE A 24 -1.84 1.81 -19.40
N ALA A 25 -2.56 0.98 -20.14
CA ALA A 25 -4.00 1.02 -20.24
C ALA A 25 -4.62 -0.22 -19.53
N PRO A 26 -5.66 -0.05 -18.70
CA PRO A 26 -6.39 -1.20 -18.18
C PRO A 26 -7.26 -1.81 -19.27
N ASN A 27 -7.61 -3.08 -19.09
CA ASN A 27 -8.66 -3.72 -19.86
C ASN A 27 -10.01 -3.38 -19.23
N ILE A 28 -11.00 -2.99 -20.04
CA ILE A 28 -12.38 -2.83 -19.55
C ILE A 28 -13.05 -4.19 -19.63
N VAL A 29 -13.54 -4.70 -18.51
CA VAL A 29 -14.13 -6.04 -18.38
C VAL A 29 -15.48 -6.01 -17.66
N ASP A 30 -16.29 -7.04 -17.90
CA ASP A 30 -17.50 -7.30 -17.12
C ASP A 30 -17.18 -8.23 -15.95
N PHE A 31 -17.09 -7.69 -14.75
CA PHE A 31 -16.81 -8.49 -13.54
C PHE A 31 -17.91 -9.52 -13.19
N LYS A 32 -19.10 -9.44 -13.79
CA LYS A 32 -20.14 -10.48 -13.58
C LYS A 32 -19.78 -11.80 -14.23
N ASN A 33 -18.98 -11.75 -15.29
CA ASN A 33 -18.53 -12.92 -16.05
C ASN A 33 -17.01 -13.07 -16.00
N TYR A 34 -16.39 -12.59 -14.93
CA TYR A 34 -14.94 -12.59 -14.77
C TYR A 34 -14.44 -13.96 -14.31
N ASP A 35 -13.60 -14.60 -15.11
CA ASP A 35 -13.13 -15.96 -14.95
C ASP A 35 -11.62 -16.12 -14.73
N LYS A 36 -10.89 -15.01 -14.57
CA LYS A 36 -9.45 -15.06 -14.31
C LYS A 36 -9.15 -15.56 -12.90
N GLU A 37 -8.20 -16.47 -12.79
CA GLU A 37 -7.79 -17.10 -11.54
C GLU A 37 -6.52 -16.44 -10.93
N ASP A 38 -5.75 -15.70 -11.73
CA ASP A 38 -4.47 -15.09 -11.34
C ASP A 38 -4.62 -13.68 -10.71
N ILE A 39 -5.64 -13.51 -9.87
CA ILE A 39 -5.92 -12.24 -9.24
C ILE A 39 -4.94 -12.00 -8.09
N LEU A 40 -4.20 -10.90 -8.18
CA LEU A 40 -3.23 -10.47 -7.17
C LEU A 40 -3.86 -9.52 -6.15
N LYS A 41 -4.73 -8.60 -6.62
CA LYS A 41 -5.34 -7.57 -5.80
C LYS A 41 -6.66 -7.08 -6.41
N PHE A 42 -7.66 -6.90 -5.56
CA PHE A 42 -8.81 -6.06 -5.86
C PHE A 42 -8.60 -4.66 -5.29
N CYS A 43 -9.03 -3.65 -6.03
CA CYS A 43 -8.96 -2.27 -5.62
C CYS A 43 -10.32 -1.60 -5.90
N TYR A 44 -10.96 -1.13 -4.84
CA TYR A 44 -12.21 -0.38 -4.93
C TYR A 44 -11.90 1.09 -4.71
N ILE A 45 -12.33 1.93 -5.66
CA ILE A 45 -12.13 3.38 -5.61
C ILE A 45 -13.50 4.03 -5.64
N GLY A 46 -13.76 4.93 -4.69
CA GLY A 46 -15.04 5.59 -4.59
C GLY A 46 -15.08 6.65 -3.50
N GLU A 47 -16.28 7.14 -3.22
CA GLU A 47 -16.52 8.09 -2.13
C GLU A 47 -16.14 7.44 -0.79
N LYS A 48 -15.52 8.21 0.10
CA LYS A 48 -15.00 7.75 1.40
C LYS A 48 -16.05 6.97 2.19
N GLU A 49 -17.26 7.50 2.29
CA GLU A 49 -18.36 6.88 3.04
C GLU A 49 -18.74 5.50 2.47
N LYS A 50 -18.67 5.35 1.14
CA LYS A 50 -18.95 4.08 0.46
C LYS A 50 -17.83 3.07 0.65
N ILE A 51 -16.60 3.53 0.68
CA ILE A 51 -15.43 2.69 0.97
C ILE A 51 -15.49 2.19 2.41
N GLU A 52 -15.80 3.06 3.37
CA GLU A 52 -15.95 2.68 4.78
C GLU A 52 -17.13 1.70 4.98
N GLU A 53 -18.27 1.91 4.30
CA GLU A 53 -19.40 0.98 4.33
C GLU A 53 -19.01 -0.41 3.78
N LEU A 54 -18.28 -0.44 2.67
CA LEU A 54 -17.81 -1.69 2.06
C LEU A 54 -16.82 -2.42 2.96
N GLU A 55 -15.85 -1.70 3.51
CA GLU A 55 -14.86 -2.25 4.43
C GLU A 55 -15.53 -2.88 5.65
N ASN A 56 -16.49 -2.19 6.27
CA ASN A 56 -17.22 -2.70 7.42
C ASN A 56 -18.00 -3.98 7.08
N LYS A 57 -18.71 -4.02 5.95
CA LYS A 57 -19.41 -5.22 5.48
C LYS A 57 -18.47 -6.41 5.27
N ILE A 58 -17.29 -6.17 4.70
CA ILE A 58 -16.31 -7.25 4.49
C ILE A 58 -15.79 -7.73 5.84
N ARG A 59 -15.51 -6.84 6.79
CA ARG A 59 -15.03 -7.18 8.14
C ARG A 59 -16.07 -7.95 8.99
N GLU A 60 -17.36 -7.79 8.70
CA GLU A 60 -18.43 -8.56 9.35
C GLU A 60 -18.46 -10.03 8.88
N ASP A 61 -18.00 -10.32 7.67
CA ASP A 61 -17.86 -11.70 7.18
C ASP A 61 -16.58 -12.35 7.72
N LYS A 62 -16.73 -13.01 8.88
CA LYS A 62 -15.61 -13.66 9.59
C LYS A 62 -14.87 -14.69 8.73
N LYS A 63 -15.59 -15.40 7.84
CA LYS A 63 -14.99 -16.41 6.98
C LYS A 63 -14.12 -15.75 5.90
N LEU A 64 -14.62 -14.67 5.31
CA LEU A 64 -13.88 -13.95 4.27
C LEU A 64 -12.59 -13.33 4.80
N VAL A 65 -12.63 -12.68 5.98
CA VAL A 65 -11.46 -12.04 6.58
C VAL A 65 -10.37 -13.01 7.05
N GLU A 66 -10.68 -14.30 7.17
CA GLU A 66 -9.67 -15.32 7.44
C GLU A 66 -8.71 -15.52 6.25
N ASP A 67 -9.18 -15.28 5.03
CA ASP A 67 -8.46 -15.57 3.79
C ASP A 67 -7.88 -14.31 3.09
N ILE A 68 -8.19 -13.11 3.59
CA ILE A 68 -7.80 -11.86 2.94
C ILE A 68 -7.07 -10.90 3.88
N THR A 69 -6.34 -9.98 3.28
CA THR A 69 -5.79 -8.77 3.90
C THR A 69 -6.52 -7.57 3.31
N LEU A 70 -7.06 -6.72 4.19
CA LEU A 70 -7.67 -5.44 3.83
C LEU A 70 -6.71 -4.31 4.18
N THR A 71 -6.46 -3.41 3.25
CA THR A 71 -5.67 -2.21 3.48
C THR A 71 -6.23 -1.03 2.70
N ALA A 72 -5.95 0.17 3.16
CA ALA A 72 -6.29 1.42 2.50
C ALA A 72 -5.01 2.22 2.25
N SER A 73 -4.70 2.47 0.99
CA SER A 73 -3.62 3.38 0.62
C SER A 73 -4.07 4.84 0.69
N LEU A 74 -5.34 5.08 0.41
CA LEU A 74 -6.02 6.39 0.50
C LEU A 74 -7.40 6.18 1.12
N ASP A 75 -7.98 7.23 1.70
CA ASP A 75 -9.35 7.20 2.27
C ASP A 75 -10.45 6.84 1.24
N ILE A 76 -10.14 7.00 -0.04
CA ILE A 76 -11.03 6.70 -1.17
C ILE A 76 -10.72 5.37 -1.86
N CYS A 77 -9.79 4.58 -1.30
CA CYS A 77 -9.32 3.35 -1.94
C CYS A 77 -9.23 2.21 -0.91
N LEU A 78 -9.98 1.14 -1.13
CA LEU A 78 -9.89 -0.11 -0.39
C LEU A 78 -9.22 -1.17 -1.24
N GLU A 79 -8.16 -1.73 -0.73
CA GLU A 79 -7.41 -2.81 -1.36
C GLU A 79 -7.65 -4.14 -0.63
N ILE A 80 -7.93 -5.19 -1.41
CA ILE A 80 -8.13 -6.54 -0.91
C ILE A 80 -7.09 -7.45 -1.58
N MET A 81 -6.31 -8.11 -0.77
CA MET A 81 -5.26 -9.04 -1.19
C MET A 81 -5.44 -10.38 -0.49
N LYS A 82 -4.73 -11.40 -0.97
CA LYS A 82 -4.65 -12.68 -0.28
C LYS A 82 -4.09 -12.47 1.13
N LYS A 83 -4.53 -13.31 2.06
CA LYS A 83 -4.01 -13.36 3.43
C LYS A 83 -2.48 -13.38 3.44
N ASP A 84 -1.92 -12.69 4.40
CA ASP A 84 -0.47 -12.65 4.61
C ASP A 84 0.36 -11.94 3.53
N VAL A 85 -0.29 -11.22 2.61
CA VAL A 85 0.40 -10.31 1.67
C VAL A 85 0.46 -8.92 2.30
N SER A 86 1.66 -8.45 2.59
CA SER A 86 1.92 -7.09 3.11
C SER A 86 3.29 -6.61 2.68
N LYS A 87 3.52 -5.29 2.74
CA LYS A 87 4.84 -4.70 2.47
C LYS A 87 5.91 -5.22 3.44
N GLY A 88 5.56 -5.38 4.72
CA GLY A 88 6.49 -5.88 5.74
C GLY A 88 6.91 -7.33 5.50
N LYS A 89 5.97 -8.21 5.18
CA LYS A 89 6.28 -9.62 4.87
C LYS A 89 7.10 -9.76 3.60
N THR A 90 6.71 -9.03 2.54
CA THR A 90 7.45 -9.05 1.28
C THR A 90 8.88 -8.52 1.46
N LEU A 91 9.06 -7.43 2.21
CA LEU A 91 10.38 -6.90 2.53
C LEU A 91 11.22 -7.94 3.27
N LYS A 92 10.64 -8.60 4.28
CA LYS A 92 11.34 -9.66 5.02
C LYS A 92 11.79 -10.78 4.09
N GLU A 93 10.95 -11.27 3.19
CA GLU A 93 11.32 -12.32 2.23
C GLU A 93 12.46 -11.89 1.31
N ILE A 94 12.46 -10.64 0.85
CA ILE A 94 13.53 -10.09 0.00
C ILE A 94 14.83 -10.03 0.78
N LEU A 95 14.82 -9.46 1.99
CA LEU A 95 16.01 -9.32 2.81
C LEU A 95 16.58 -10.68 3.24
N ASP A 96 15.72 -11.64 3.57
CA ASP A 96 16.14 -13.01 3.90
C ASP A 96 16.88 -13.68 2.70
N ARG A 97 16.41 -13.46 1.46
CA ARG A 97 17.09 -13.96 0.25
C ARG A 97 18.46 -13.31 0.03
N GLU A 98 18.56 -12.03 0.34
CA GLU A 98 19.83 -11.26 0.20
C GLU A 98 20.76 -11.44 1.39
N GLY A 99 20.35 -12.16 2.44
CA GLY A 99 21.13 -12.37 3.66
C GLY A 99 21.27 -11.12 4.54
N ILE A 100 20.34 -10.16 4.39
CA ILE A 100 20.29 -8.89 5.12
C ILE A 100 19.29 -9.03 6.28
N LYS A 101 19.67 -8.56 7.47
CA LYS A 101 18.76 -8.58 8.61
C LYS A 101 17.80 -7.39 8.55
N LEU A 102 16.55 -7.59 9.01
CA LEU A 102 15.58 -6.49 9.16
C LEU A 102 16.13 -5.33 9.99
N SER A 103 16.96 -5.61 11.00
CA SER A 103 17.62 -4.59 11.83
C SER A 103 18.62 -3.71 11.08
N GLU A 104 19.04 -4.10 9.88
CA GLU A 104 19.97 -3.36 9.02
C GLU A 104 19.22 -2.54 7.95
N ALA A 105 17.90 -2.65 7.90
CA ALA A 105 17.05 -1.95 6.92
C ALA A 105 16.48 -0.66 7.50
N ILE A 106 16.34 0.34 6.63
CA ILE A 106 15.61 1.58 6.87
C ILE A 106 14.38 1.56 5.96
N ALA A 107 13.23 1.97 6.48
CA ALA A 107 11.99 2.10 5.70
C ALA A 107 11.30 3.43 5.94
N PHE A 108 10.72 3.99 4.89
CA PHE A 108 9.90 5.20 4.90
C PHE A 108 8.48 4.84 4.51
N GLY A 109 7.49 5.51 5.11
CA GLY A 109 6.09 5.24 4.80
C GLY A 109 5.16 6.39 5.14
N ASP A 110 4.02 6.45 4.45
CA ASP A 110 3.01 7.49 4.62
C ASP A 110 1.57 6.95 4.75
N GLY A 111 1.33 5.69 4.40
CA GLY A 111 0.03 5.03 4.46
C GLY A 111 -0.06 3.89 5.49
N LEU A 112 -1.28 3.50 5.86
CA LEU A 112 -1.49 2.35 6.76
C LEU A 112 -0.93 1.03 6.21
N ASN A 113 -0.82 0.90 4.90
CA ASN A 113 -0.21 -0.25 4.26
C ASN A 113 1.32 -0.36 4.49
N ASP A 114 1.94 0.69 5.05
CA ASP A 114 3.35 0.73 5.44
C ASP A 114 3.57 0.34 6.90
N GLU A 115 2.51 0.31 7.73
CA GLU A 115 2.59 0.14 9.18
C GLU A 115 3.45 -1.07 9.58
N GLU A 116 3.17 -2.25 9.01
CA GLU A 116 3.91 -3.47 9.32
C GLU A 116 5.39 -3.34 8.90
N MET A 117 5.65 -2.82 7.70
CA MET A 117 7.01 -2.61 7.20
C MET A 117 7.80 -1.70 8.13
N LEU A 118 7.23 -0.57 8.53
CA LEU A 118 7.88 0.38 9.43
C LEU A 118 8.16 -0.20 10.82
N SER A 119 7.31 -1.12 11.29
CA SER A 119 7.46 -1.72 12.63
C SER A 119 8.49 -2.84 12.71
N VAL A 120 8.82 -3.51 11.60
CA VAL A 120 9.72 -4.68 11.60
C VAL A 120 11.16 -4.36 11.24
N VAL A 121 11.43 -3.22 10.63
CA VAL A 121 12.80 -2.80 10.24
C VAL A 121 13.57 -2.21 11.40
N GLY A 122 14.89 -2.12 11.25
CA GLY A 122 15.78 -1.49 12.25
C GLY A 122 15.50 0.00 12.44
N LYS A 123 15.10 0.70 11.38
CA LYS A 123 14.72 2.12 11.44
C LYS A 123 13.50 2.38 10.54
N GLY A 124 12.32 2.45 11.15
CA GLY A 124 11.11 2.90 10.49
C GLY A 124 10.92 4.40 10.65
N LEU A 125 10.57 5.10 9.58
CA LEU A 125 10.40 6.55 9.52
C LEU A 125 9.07 6.90 8.87
N ILE A 126 8.31 7.76 9.53
CA ILE A 126 7.01 8.24 9.04
C ILE A 126 7.22 9.54 8.29
N MET A 127 6.69 9.65 7.08
CA MET A 127 6.72 10.88 6.30
C MET A 127 5.83 11.95 6.93
N GLY A 128 6.22 13.22 6.83
CA GLY A 128 5.47 14.35 7.40
C GLY A 128 4.05 14.47 6.83
N ASN A 129 3.87 14.12 5.54
CA ASN A 129 2.58 14.06 4.85
C ASN A 129 1.79 12.75 5.11
N ALA A 130 2.27 11.87 5.98
CA ALA A 130 1.60 10.61 6.30
C ALA A 130 0.22 10.81 6.89
N SER A 131 -0.65 9.83 6.67
CA SER A 131 -2.01 9.83 7.22
C SER A 131 -1.99 9.87 8.75
N GLU A 132 -2.95 10.58 9.34
CA GLU A 132 -3.11 10.64 10.79
C GLU A 132 -3.39 9.26 11.41
N LYS A 133 -3.96 8.34 10.63
CA LYS A 133 -4.18 6.95 11.05
C LYS A 133 -2.85 6.23 11.28
N LEU A 134 -1.88 6.38 10.36
CA LEU A 134 -0.54 5.80 10.51
C LEU A 134 0.21 6.41 11.68
N LYS A 135 0.22 7.74 11.82
CA LYS A 135 0.88 8.43 12.95
C LYS A 135 0.34 7.98 14.30
N LYS A 136 -0.97 7.74 14.40
CA LYS A 136 -1.61 7.20 15.62
C LYS A 136 -1.32 5.73 15.86
N ALA A 137 -1.21 4.92 14.82
CA ALA A 137 -0.88 3.50 14.91
C ALA A 137 0.57 3.28 15.34
N GLN A 138 1.47 4.20 14.97
CA GLN A 138 2.92 4.12 15.24
C GLN A 138 3.45 5.37 15.98
N PRO A 139 2.96 5.64 17.21
CA PRO A 139 3.26 6.90 17.93
C PRO A 139 4.71 7.02 18.39
N ASN A 140 5.47 5.94 18.37
CA ASN A 140 6.87 5.91 18.81
C ASN A 140 7.88 6.05 17.65
N LEU A 141 7.42 6.03 16.42
CA LEU A 141 8.30 6.22 15.27
C LEU A 141 8.56 7.71 15.02
N GLU A 142 9.75 7.99 14.55
CA GLU A 142 10.16 9.35 14.16
C GLU A 142 9.38 9.81 12.94
N VAL A 143 8.82 11.02 13.01
CA VAL A 143 8.20 11.69 11.88
C VAL A 143 9.22 12.66 11.29
N ILE A 144 9.55 12.47 10.01
CA ILE A 144 10.46 13.35 9.26
C ILE A 144 9.67 14.42 8.49
N GLY A 145 10.32 15.20 7.64
CA GLY A 145 9.63 16.16 6.76
C GLY A 145 8.74 15.51 5.71
N THR A 146 8.15 16.31 4.86
CA THR A 146 7.21 15.88 3.81
C THR A 146 7.93 15.44 2.54
N ASN A 147 7.20 14.75 1.64
CA ASN A 147 7.67 14.43 0.31
C ASN A 147 8.00 15.70 -0.51
N ASP A 148 7.22 16.78 -0.36
CA ASP A 148 7.44 18.06 -1.04
C ASP A 148 8.72 18.78 -0.58
N GLU A 149 9.24 18.38 0.59
CA GLU A 149 10.49 18.88 1.16
C GLU A 149 11.70 17.99 0.84
N ASP A 150 11.54 16.95 0.04
CA ASP A 150 12.56 15.93 -0.22
C ASP A 150 13.10 15.25 1.05
N ALA A 151 12.24 15.06 2.05
CA ALA A 151 12.66 14.66 3.39
C ALA A 151 13.36 13.29 3.44
N GLU A 152 12.94 12.34 2.63
CA GLU A 152 13.58 11.02 2.51
C GLU A 152 15.03 11.17 2.02
N ALA A 153 15.24 11.89 0.93
CA ALA A 153 16.57 12.13 0.37
C ALA A 153 17.48 12.85 1.38
N LYS A 154 16.99 13.91 2.01
CA LYS A 154 17.74 14.65 3.04
C LYS A 154 18.09 13.81 4.26
N TYR A 155 17.18 12.91 4.67
CA TYR A 155 17.46 11.98 5.76
C TYR A 155 18.57 11.00 5.40
N LEU A 156 18.52 10.41 4.21
CA LEU A 156 19.56 9.50 3.72
C LEU A 156 20.92 10.21 3.55
N GLU A 157 20.91 11.42 3.00
CA GLU A 157 22.11 12.24 2.86
C GLU A 157 22.78 12.48 4.20
N LYS A 158 22.02 12.87 5.21
CA LYS A 158 22.50 13.10 6.58
C LYS A 158 23.18 11.86 7.20
N ILE A 159 22.60 10.67 7.01
CA ILE A 159 23.13 9.45 7.66
C ILE A 159 24.25 8.76 6.88
N PHE A 160 24.34 8.99 5.56
CA PHE A 160 25.34 8.32 4.73
C PHE A 160 26.47 9.23 4.22
N LEU A 161 26.24 10.54 4.13
CA LEU A 161 27.21 11.48 3.56
C LEU A 161 27.77 12.47 4.59
N GLU A 162 27.05 12.71 5.70
CA GLU A 162 27.50 13.65 6.76
C GLU A 162 27.98 12.92 8.03
N ALA A 163 28.03 11.58 8.02
CA ALA A 163 28.43 10.75 9.16
C ALA A 163 29.94 10.56 9.27
#